data_e8f631b15f1f1e6c84d47622bc4ef0c4
#
_entry.id   e8f631b15f1f1e6c84d47622bc4ef0c4
#
_cell.length_a   1.000
_cell.length_b   1.000
_cell.length_c   1.000
_cell.angle_alpha   90.00
_cell.angle_beta   90.00
_cell.angle_gamma   90.00
#
_symmetry.space_group_name_H-M   'P 1'
#
loop_
_entity.id
_entity.type
_entity.pdbx_description
1 polymer ?
#
loop_
_entity_poly.entity_id
_entity_poly.type
_entity_poly.pdbx_seq_one_letter_code
_entity_poly.pdbx_strand_id
1 'polypeptide(L)'
;MYPLKREPPRYTVTPPVNLVLINPKKNSEVDEDNRRLIARVAPVCLAYNLHLWLVDFGIKETPLDFAREIAPSTSIGKGGKNLIKLCEKGKVRISNLQLPQNIGLKIICTNQPKNSSEKELDDIIQISKEKTISFIFGTNKRTNKVLKKIRDESYAQLDITKKRIELSLDSEIGAVCHSFFNSRKA
;
A
#
# COMPACT_ATOMS: atom_id res chain seq x y z
N MET A 1 35.53 -40.59 -11.52
CA MET A 1 34.97 -39.30 -11.95
C MET A 1 33.64 -39.11 -11.21
N TYR A 2 33.58 -38.32 -10.14
CA TYR A 2 32.36 -38.11 -9.35
C TYR A 2 31.50 -37.04 -10.05
N PRO A 3 30.18 -37.23 -10.23
CA PRO A 3 29.31 -36.23 -10.81
C PRO A 3 29.20 -35.04 -9.87
N LEU A 4 29.48 -33.83 -10.41
CA LEU A 4 29.26 -32.56 -9.72
C LEU A 4 27.82 -32.49 -9.26
N LYS A 5 27.58 -32.43 -7.94
CA LYS A 5 26.28 -32.11 -7.36
C LYS A 5 25.85 -30.76 -7.85
N ARG A 6 24.85 -30.68 -8.74
CA ARG A 6 24.19 -29.44 -9.09
C ARG A 6 23.55 -28.88 -7.82
N GLU A 7 24.02 -27.73 -7.36
CA GLU A 7 23.32 -26.99 -6.31
C GLU A 7 21.87 -26.75 -6.77
N PRO A 8 20.89 -26.95 -5.88
CA PRO A 8 19.50 -26.64 -6.22
C PRO A 8 19.39 -25.14 -6.54
N PRO A 9 18.54 -24.76 -7.50
CA PRO A 9 18.36 -23.37 -7.84
C PRO A 9 17.96 -22.58 -6.59
N ARG A 10 18.70 -21.54 -6.25
CA ARG A 10 18.36 -20.62 -5.18
C ARG A 10 17.13 -19.81 -5.63
N TYR A 11 15.97 -20.23 -5.19
CA TYR A 11 14.76 -19.42 -5.35
C TYR A 11 14.92 -18.14 -4.52
N THR A 12 15.32 -17.06 -5.14
CA THR A 12 15.31 -15.74 -4.50
C THR A 12 13.85 -15.33 -4.34
N VAL A 13 13.30 -15.54 -3.15
CA VAL A 13 11.96 -15.05 -2.81
C VAL A 13 12.02 -13.53 -2.78
N THR A 14 11.38 -12.90 -3.74
CA THR A 14 11.30 -11.44 -3.79
C THR A 14 10.54 -10.94 -2.56
N PRO A 15 11.10 -10.00 -1.78
CA PRO A 15 10.42 -9.48 -0.61
C PRO A 15 9.04 -8.89 -0.95
N PRO A 16 8.03 -9.08 -0.09
CA PRO A 16 6.69 -8.58 -0.34
C PRO A 16 6.66 -7.04 -0.34
N VAL A 17 5.69 -6.52 -1.08
CA VAL A 17 5.38 -5.09 -1.10
C VAL A 17 3.98 -4.91 -0.52
N ASN A 18 3.83 -3.97 0.40
CA ASN A 18 2.55 -3.64 1.00
C ASN A 18 2.06 -2.29 0.48
N LEU A 19 0.75 -2.17 0.35
CA LEU A 19 0.04 -0.92 0.21
C LEU A 19 -0.67 -0.62 1.52
N VAL A 20 -0.31 0.47 2.17
CA VAL A 20 -0.91 0.93 3.43
C VAL A 20 -1.76 2.15 3.12
N LEU A 21 -3.06 2.00 3.27
CA LEU A 21 -4.02 3.08 3.10
C LEU A 21 -4.46 3.56 4.48
N ILE A 22 -4.07 4.77 4.84
CA ILE A 22 -4.53 5.43 6.06
C ILE A 22 -5.79 6.20 5.71
N ASN A 23 -6.84 6.04 6.54
CA ASN A 23 -8.08 6.78 6.33
C ASN A 23 -7.78 8.28 6.15
N PRO A 24 -8.07 8.89 4.99
CA PRO A 24 -7.77 10.29 4.73
C PRO A 24 -8.65 11.27 5.53
N LYS A 25 -9.73 10.77 6.12
CA LYS A 25 -10.66 11.55 6.96
C LYS A 25 -10.37 11.33 8.43
N LYS A 26 -10.68 12.35 9.27
CA LYS A 26 -10.51 12.23 10.72
C LYS A 26 -11.54 11.32 11.41
N ASN A 27 -12.66 11.06 10.75
CA ASN A 27 -13.74 10.24 11.30
C ASN A 27 -13.41 8.77 11.12
N SER A 28 -13.59 8.01 12.21
CA SER A 28 -13.33 6.57 12.24
C SER A 28 -14.41 5.71 11.56
N GLU A 29 -15.39 6.34 10.91
CA GLU A 29 -16.44 5.59 10.20
C GLU A 29 -16.10 5.46 8.71
N VAL A 30 -16.44 4.29 8.18
CA VAL A 30 -16.27 4.00 6.75
C VAL A 30 -17.47 4.60 6.00
N ASP A 31 -17.31 5.83 5.52
CA ASP A 31 -18.30 6.47 4.66
C ASP A 31 -18.24 5.95 3.22
N GLU A 32 -19.16 6.41 2.39
CA GLU A 32 -19.27 5.97 0.99
C GLU A 32 -18.02 6.27 0.17
N ASP A 33 -17.37 7.41 0.39
CA ASP A 33 -16.13 7.76 -0.32
C ASP A 33 -14.99 6.81 0.04
N ASN A 34 -14.88 6.45 1.31
CA ASN A 34 -13.90 5.48 1.79
C ASN A 34 -14.19 4.07 1.24
N ARG A 35 -15.46 3.67 1.17
CA ARG A 35 -15.86 2.39 0.55
C ARG A 35 -15.46 2.34 -0.92
N ARG A 36 -15.74 3.41 -1.66
CA ARG A 36 -15.34 3.55 -3.07
C ARG A 36 -13.82 3.51 -3.24
N LEU A 37 -13.09 4.22 -2.40
CA LEU A 37 -11.64 4.25 -2.44
C LEU A 37 -11.06 2.84 -2.22
N ILE A 38 -11.48 2.16 -1.17
CA ILE A 38 -11.02 0.80 -0.84
C ILE A 38 -11.34 -0.16 -2.01
N ALA A 39 -12.54 -0.08 -2.58
CA ALA A 39 -12.93 -0.92 -3.70
C ALA A 39 -12.12 -0.64 -4.99
N ARG A 40 -11.72 0.62 -5.24
CA ARG A 40 -10.87 1.00 -6.38
C ARG A 40 -9.42 0.56 -6.21
N VAL A 41 -8.95 0.46 -4.99
CA VAL A 41 -7.58 0.02 -4.68
C VAL A 41 -7.44 -1.50 -4.78
N ALA A 42 -8.49 -2.26 -4.53
CA ALA A 42 -8.45 -3.72 -4.54
C ALA A 42 -7.94 -4.32 -5.88
N PRO A 43 -8.41 -3.89 -7.07
CA PRO A 43 -7.87 -4.39 -8.33
C PRO A 43 -6.39 -4.05 -8.54
N VAL A 44 -5.91 -2.92 -8.04
CA VAL A 44 -4.47 -2.57 -8.09
C VAL A 44 -3.68 -3.58 -7.26
N CYS A 45 -4.14 -3.89 -6.05
CA CYS A 45 -3.49 -4.88 -5.18
C CYS A 45 -3.48 -6.28 -5.81
N LEU A 46 -4.57 -6.68 -6.49
CA LEU A 46 -4.61 -7.95 -7.21
C LEU A 46 -3.63 -7.99 -8.38
N ALA A 47 -3.59 -6.92 -9.20
CA ALA A 47 -2.74 -6.83 -10.38
C ALA A 47 -1.25 -6.92 -10.04
N TYR A 48 -0.83 -6.31 -8.96
CA TYR A 48 0.57 -6.25 -8.53
C TYR A 48 0.90 -7.17 -7.34
N ASN A 49 -0.02 -8.04 -6.96
CA ASN A 49 0.19 -9.01 -5.87
C ASN A 49 0.53 -8.37 -4.52
N LEU A 50 -0.07 -7.22 -4.20
CA LEU A 50 0.17 -6.46 -2.98
C LEU A 50 -0.64 -6.98 -1.79
N HIS A 51 -0.12 -6.77 -0.59
CA HIS A 51 -0.89 -6.83 0.64
C HIS A 51 -1.48 -5.45 0.93
N LEU A 52 -2.78 -5.38 1.15
CA LEU A 52 -3.51 -4.16 1.48
C LEU A 52 -3.69 -4.05 3.00
N TRP A 53 -3.24 -2.95 3.57
CA TRP A 53 -3.47 -2.57 4.96
C TRP A 53 -4.44 -1.40 5.01
N LEU A 54 -5.59 -1.61 5.65
CA LEU A 54 -6.60 -0.58 5.91
C LEU A 54 -6.39 -0.06 7.33
N VAL A 55 -5.94 1.19 7.45
CA VAL A 55 -5.49 1.75 8.71
C VAL A 55 -6.42 2.88 9.15
N ASP A 56 -6.91 2.80 10.39
CA ASP A 56 -7.74 3.81 11.04
C ASP A 56 -9.08 4.09 10.32
N PHE A 57 -9.68 3.06 9.73
CA PHE A 57 -11.01 3.16 9.11
C PHE A 57 -12.16 2.85 10.06
N GLY A 58 -11.89 2.47 11.31
CA GLY A 58 -12.92 2.10 12.28
C GLY A 58 -13.66 0.79 11.96
N ILE A 59 -13.11 -0.03 11.07
CA ILE A 59 -13.67 -1.34 10.70
C ILE A 59 -13.50 -2.30 11.87
N LYS A 60 -14.59 -2.88 12.34
CA LYS A 60 -14.61 -3.84 13.47
C LYS A 60 -14.72 -5.28 13.00
N GLU A 61 -15.25 -5.50 11.81
CA GLU A 61 -15.47 -6.77 11.18
C GLU A 61 -14.13 -7.39 10.70
N THR A 62 -14.17 -8.68 10.38
CA THR A 62 -13.06 -9.28 9.65
C THR A 62 -12.93 -8.67 8.25
N PRO A 63 -11.76 -8.70 7.62
CA PRO A 63 -11.61 -8.16 6.26
C PRO A 63 -12.60 -8.76 5.26
N LEU A 64 -12.88 -10.06 5.37
CA LEU A 64 -13.81 -10.73 4.46
C LEU A 64 -15.27 -10.35 4.71
N ASP A 65 -15.68 -10.23 5.97
CA ASP A 65 -17.04 -9.81 6.32
C ASP A 65 -17.28 -8.36 5.88
N PHE A 66 -16.34 -7.47 6.15
CA PHE A 66 -16.37 -6.10 5.65
C PHE A 66 -16.47 -6.04 4.12
N ALA A 67 -15.67 -6.83 3.41
CA ALA A 67 -15.71 -6.86 1.95
C ALA A 67 -17.07 -7.36 1.42
N ARG A 68 -17.66 -8.36 2.05
CA ARG A 68 -18.99 -8.88 1.70
C ARG A 68 -20.11 -7.88 1.98
N GLU A 69 -20.00 -7.10 3.05
CA GLU A 69 -20.96 -6.05 3.38
C GLU A 69 -20.98 -4.95 2.33
N ILE A 70 -19.80 -4.48 1.89
CA ILE A 70 -19.73 -3.35 0.97
C ILE A 70 -19.82 -3.74 -0.52
N ALA A 71 -19.55 -4.99 -0.88
CA ALA A 71 -19.55 -5.46 -2.26
C ALA A 71 -20.89 -5.30 -3.01
N PRO A 72 -22.06 -5.49 -2.38
CA PRO A 72 -23.35 -5.31 -3.03
C PRO A 72 -23.69 -3.85 -3.38
N SER A 73 -22.96 -2.88 -2.84
CA SER A 73 -23.20 -1.46 -3.13
C SER A 73 -23.02 -1.18 -4.62
N THR A 74 -24.05 -0.64 -5.25
CA THR A 74 -24.06 -0.31 -6.68
C THR A 74 -22.99 0.73 -7.06
N SER A 75 -22.62 1.59 -6.10
CA SER A 75 -21.61 2.62 -6.30
C SER A 75 -20.17 2.09 -6.39
N ILE A 76 -19.93 0.86 -5.93
CA ILE A 76 -18.60 0.22 -5.89
C ILE A 76 -18.35 -0.61 -7.16
N GLY A 77 -19.40 -1.11 -7.81
CA GLY A 77 -19.32 -1.89 -9.04
C GLY A 77 -18.45 -3.14 -8.91
N LYS A 78 -17.61 -3.40 -9.93
CA LYS A 78 -16.73 -4.58 -9.96
C LYS A 78 -15.64 -4.58 -8.89
N GLY A 79 -15.31 -3.43 -8.30
CA GLY A 79 -14.30 -3.31 -7.25
C GLY A 79 -14.64 -4.10 -5.99
N GLY A 80 -15.91 -4.21 -5.63
CA GLY A 80 -16.36 -5.02 -4.50
C GLY A 80 -16.01 -6.50 -4.64
N LYS A 81 -16.18 -7.08 -5.83
CA LYS A 81 -15.80 -8.47 -6.13
C LYS A 81 -14.28 -8.66 -6.04
N ASN A 82 -13.50 -7.69 -6.49
CA ASN A 82 -12.06 -7.73 -6.39
C ASN A 82 -11.58 -7.65 -4.93
N LEU A 83 -12.25 -6.87 -4.10
CA LEU A 83 -11.95 -6.78 -2.68
C LEU A 83 -12.21 -8.11 -1.97
N ILE A 84 -13.36 -8.77 -2.22
CA ILE A 84 -13.65 -10.11 -1.70
C ILE A 84 -12.53 -11.09 -2.11
N LYS A 85 -12.18 -11.14 -3.38
CA LYS A 85 -11.10 -12.00 -3.90
C LYS A 85 -9.76 -11.74 -3.22
N LEU A 86 -9.43 -10.47 -2.94
CA LEU A 86 -8.22 -10.10 -2.23
C LEU A 86 -8.24 -10.58 -0.78
N CYS A 87 -9.40 -10.47 -0.10
CA CYS A 87 -9.60 -10.99 1.26
C CYS A 87 -9.49 -12.51 1.33
N GLU A 88 -10.10 -13.23 0.38
CA GLU A 88 -10.03 -14.69 0.29
C GLU A 88 -8.58 -15.18 0.10
N LYS A 89 -7.74 -14.40 -0.57
CA LYS A 89 -6.29 -14.64 -0.67
C LYS A 89 -5.51 -14.31 0.62
N GLY A 90 -6.17 -13.86 1.68
CA GLY A 90 -5.53 -13.46 2.94
C GLY A 90 -4.65 -12.22 2.82
N LYS A 91 -4.88 -11.36 1.84
CA LYS A 91 -4.03 -10.21 1.54
C LYS A 91 -4.56 -8.87 2.06
N VAL A 92 -5.64 -8.87 2.83
CA VAL A 92 -6.17 -7.67 3.47
C VAL A 92 -5.95 -7.74 4.97
N ARG A 93 -5.47 -6.65 5.54
CA ARG A 93 -5.30 -6.45 6.98
C ARG A 93 -5.99 -5.16 7.41
N ILE A 94 -6.58 -5.18 8.58
CA ILE A 94 -7.19 -4.02 9.24
C ILE A 94 -6.37 -3.70 10.47
N SER A 95 -6.03 -2.43 10.66
CA SER A 95 -5.18 -1.97 11.75
C SER A 95 -5.57 -0.57 12.20
N ASN A 96 -5.04 -0.15 13.33
CA ASN A 96 -5.08 1.23 13.78
C ASN A 96 -3.81 1.99 13.33
N LEU A 97 -3.63 3.22 13.80
CA LEU A 97 -2.47 4.05 13.47
C LEU A 97 -1.12 3.51 13.99
N GLN A 98 -1.12 2.53 14.89
CA GLN A 98 0.10 1.84 15.29
C GLN A 98 0.42 0.77 14.27
N LEU A 99 1.29 1.09 13.34
CA LEU A 99 1.70 0.16 12.31
C LEU A 99 2.62 -0.93 12.89
N PRO A 100 2.40 -2.20 12.53
CA PRO A 100 3.28 -3.30 12.97
C PRO A 100 4.70 -3.12 12.43
N GLN A 101 5.69 -3.62 13.16
CA GLN A 101 7.10 -3.56 12.72
C GLN A 101 7.37 -4.39 11.46
N ASN A 102 6.59 -5.45 11.24
CA ASN A 102 6.78 -6.37 10.12
C ASN A 102 6.29 -5.86 8.77
N ILE A 103 5.79 -4.62 8.67
CA ILE A 103 5.45 -4.02 7.37
C ILE A 103 6.68 -3.61 6.55
N GLY A 104 7.87 -3.71 7.11
CA GLY A 104 9.13 -3.34 6.45
C GLY A 104 9.40 -1.84 6.42
N LEU A 105 10.17 -1.40 5.44
CA LEU A 105 10.53 0.01 5.29
C LEU A 105 9.32 0.84 4.86
N LYS A 106 9.06 1.92 5.58
CA LYS A 106 7.94 2.83 5.35
C LYS A 106 8.29 3.85 4.28
N ILE A 107 7.58 3.87 3.17
CA ILE A 107 7.69 4.85 2.10
C ILE A 107 6.43 5.70 2.12
N ILE A 108 6.53 6.95 2.54
CA ILE A 108 5.38 7.87 2.56
C ILE A 108 5.19 8.46 1.17
N CYS A 109 4.05 8.22 0.55
CA CYS A 109 3.66 8.84 -0.71
C CYS A 109 3.00 10.20 -0.41
N THR A 110 3.60 11.27 -0.90
CA THR A 110 3.17 12.64 -0.58
C THR A 110 3.70 13.62 -1.63
N ASN A 111 2.88 14.62 -1.96
CA ASN A 111 3.32 15.74 -2.82
C ASN A 111 4.11 16.82 -2.05
N GLN A 112 4.33 16.64 -0.75
CA GLN A 112 5.09 17.56 0.11
C GLN A 112 6.15 16.80 0.93
N PRO A 113 7.09 16.10 0.26
CA PRO A 113 8.17 15.43 0.98
C PRO A 113 9.12 16.45 1.62
N LYS A 114 9.70 16.07 2.75
CA LYS A 114 10.81 16.80 3.34
C LYS A 114 12.08 16.51 2.56
N ASN A 115 12.83 17.52 2.18
CA ASN A 115 14.05 17.38 1.37
C ASN A 115 15.04 16.34 1.93
N SER A 116 15.18 16.27 3.27
CA SER A 116 16.07 15.31 3.92
C SER A 116 15.64 13.84 3.82
N SER A 117 14.37 13.59 3.52
CA SER A 117 13.78 12.24 3.47
C SER A 117 13.28 11.88 2.07
N GLU A 118 13.31 12.80 1.14
CA GLU A 118 12.89 12.56 -0.24
C GLU A 118 13.86 11.60 -0.94
N LYS A 119 13.29 10.62 -1.62
CA LYS A 119 14.06 9.66 -2.44
C LYS A 119 13.39 9.47 -3.80
N GLU A 120 14.21 9.21 -4.79
CA GLU A 120 13.74 8.82 -6.11
C GLU A 120 13.18 7.41 -6.11
N LEU A 121 12.28 7.16 -7.06
CA LEU A 121 11.64 5.84 -7.21
C LEU A 121 12.68 4.73 -7.43
N ASP A 122 13.76 5.01 -8.18
CA ASP A 122 14.81 4.04 -8.48
C ASP A 122 15.55 3.58 -7.22
N ASP A 123 15.81 4.46 -6.26
CA ASP A 123 16.41 4.10 -4.97
C ASP A 123 15.49 3.16 -4.18
N ILE A 124 14.18 3.42 -4.23
CA ILE A 124 13.17 2.58 -3.56
C ILE A 124 13.10 1.22 -4.24
N ILE A 125 13.19 1.15 -5.56
CA ILE A 125 13.22 -0.09 -6.32
C ILE A 125 14.44 -0.94 -5.92
N GLN A 126 15.62 -0.34 -5.83
CA GLN A 126 16.82 -1.08 -5.45
C GLN A 126 16.70 -1.70 -4.05
N ILE A 127 16.29 -0.93 -3.05
CA ILE A 127 16.16 -1.45 -1.68
C ILE A 127 15.05 -2.50 -1.57
N SER A 128 14.01 -2.43 -2.40
CA SER A 128 12.91 -3.38 -2.41
C SER A 128 13.30 -4.79 -2.89
N LYS A 129 14.44 -4.93 -3.55
CA LYS A 129 14.95 -6.25 -3.96
C LYS A 129 15.44 -7.06 -2.77
N GLU A 130 15.81 -6.41 -1.69
CA GLU A 130 16.39 -7.02 -0.50
C GLU A 130 15.48 -6.95 0.72
N LYS A 131 14.61 -5.94 0.79
CA LYS A 131 13.77 -5.67 1.97
C LYS A 131 12.30 -5.50 1.60
N THR A 132 11.45 -5.95 2.51
CA THR A 132 10.01 -5.61 2.47
C THR A 132 9.83 -4.11 2.56
N ILE A 133 9.00 -3.56 1.71
CA ILE A 133 8.62 -2.14 1.72
C ILE A 133 7.12 -1.97 1.82
N SER A 134 6.70 -0.83 2.34
CA SER A 134 5.30 -0.44 2.43
C SER A 134 5.11 0.97 1.89
N PHE A 135 4.35 1.11 0.81
CA PHE A 135 3.89 2.40 0.34
C PHE A 135 2.71 2.86 1.20
N ILE A 136 2.84 4.03 1.84
CA ILE A 136 1.86 4.59 2.76
C ILE A 136 1.19 5.80 2.13
N PHE A 137 -0.13 5.73 2.01
CA PHE A 137 -0.98 6.75 1.40
C PHE A 137 -1.98 7.31 2.42
N GLY A 138 -2.54 8.48 2.13
CA GLY A 138 -3.58 9.10 2.95
C GLY A 138 -3.06 10.02 4.06
N THR A 139 -1.77 10.33 4.08
CA THR A 139 -1.16 11.19 5.09
C THR A 139 -1.29 12.69 4.78
N ASN A 140 -1.54 13.08 3.52
CA ASN A 140 -1.53 14.48 3.09
C ASN A 140 -2.69 15.32 3.68
N LYS A 141 -3.85 14.70 3.88
CA LYS A 141 -5.08 15.37 4.35
C LYS A 141 -5.28 15.33 5.87
N ARG A 142 -4.38 14.67 6.59
CA ARG A 142 -4.46 14.51 8.04
C ARG A 142 -3.17 14.93 8.70
N THR A 143 -3.31 15.67 9.81
CA THR A 143 -2.21 15.99 10.68
C THR A 143 -2.58 15.60 12.12
N ASN A 144 -1.83 14.70 12.71
CA ASN A 144 -1.83 14.40 14.12
C ASN A 144 -0.43 13.94 14.56
N LYS A 145 -0.21 13.83 15.86
CA LYS A 145 1.10 13.44 16.41
C LYS A 145 1.57 12.08 15.91
N VAL A 146 0.66 11.12 15.76
CA VAL A 146 0.99 9.74 15.30
C VAL A 146 1.41 9.75 13.85
N LEU A 147 0.68 10.44 12.97
CA LEU A 147 1.05 10.56 11.56
C LEU A 147 2.35 11.31 11.37
N LYS A 148 2.59 12.35 12.19
CA LYS A 148 3.88 13.06 12.22
C LYS A 148 5.00 12.10 12.57
N LYS A 149 4.85 11.29 13.63
CA LYS A 149 5.81 10.27 14.01
C LYS A 149 6.05 9.26 12.89
N ILE A 150 5.00 8.72 12.26
CA ILE A 150 5.12 7.79 11.13
C ILE A 150 5.94 8.41 9.99
N ARG A 151 5.71 9.69 9.67
CA ARG A 151 6.49 10.41 8.65
C ARG A 151 7.94 10.67 9.07
N ASP A 152 8.17 11.02 10.32
CA ASP A 152 9.51 11.29 10.83
C ASP A 152 10.36 10.01 10.93
N GLU A 153 9.73 8.85 11.16
CA GLU A 153 10.36 7.52 11.20
C GLU A 153 10.36 6.81 9.82
N SER A 154 9.87 7.46 8.76
CA SER A 154 9.84 6.84 7.44
C SER A 154 11.26 6.69 6.85
N TYR A 155 11.47 5.60 6.13
CA TYR A 155 12.70 5.38 5.38
C TYR A 155 12.85 6.38 4.23
N ALA A 156 11.74 6.68 3.56
CA ALA A 156 11.70 7.61 2.45
C ALA A 156 10.35 8.32 2.34
N GLN A 157 10.36 9.45 1.69
CA GLN A 157 9.18 10.17 1.23
C GLN A 157 9.27 10.31 -0.30
N LEU A 158 8.19 9.96 -0.99
CA LEU A 158 8.13 9.89 -2.45
C LEU A 158 7.07 10.85 -2.99
N ASP A 159 7.47 11.82 -3.81
CA ASP A 159 6.59 12.53 -4.72
C ASP A 159 6.63 11.89 -6.11
N ILE A 160 5.64 11.11 -6.45
CA ILE A 160 5.60 10.40 -7.74
C ILE A 160 5.53 11.36 -8.93
N THR A 161 4.99 12.55 -8.72
CA THR A 161 4.89 13.57 -9.79
C THR A 161 6.21 14.29 -10.03
N LYS A 162 7.11 14.34 -9.06
CA LYS A 162 8.34 15.15 -9.05
C LYS A 162 8.10 16.66 -9.26
N LYS A 163 6.84 17.09 -9.15
CA LYS A 163 6.39 18.46 -9.42
C LYS A 163 5.57 19.06 -8.29
N ARG A 164 5.48 18.39 -7.16
CA ARG A 164 4.67 18.81 -6.00
C ARG A 164 3.18 18.97 -6.32
N ILE A 165 2.70 18.26 -7.34
CA ILE A 165 1.29 18.29 -7.73
C ILE A 165 0.52 17.26 -6.92
N GLU A 166 -0.58 17.71 -6.28
CA GLU A 166 -1.48 16.80 -5.56
C GLU A 166 -2.33 16.03 -6.59
N LEU A 167 -2.30 14.71 -6.50
CA LEU A 167 -3.19 13.82 -7.22
C LEU A 167 -4.35 13.38 -6.32
N SER A 168 -5.46 12.95 -6.91
CA SER A 168 -6.44 12.19 -6.16
C SER A 168 -5.78 10.90 -5.63
N LEU A 169 -6.24 10.42 -4.47
CA LEU A 169 -5.55 9.34 -3.77
C LEU A 169 -5.50 8.03 -4.58
N ASP A 170 -6.59 7.71 -5.27
CA ASP A 170 -6.64 6.55 -6.18
C ASP A 170 -5.71 6.71 -7.40
N SER A 171 -5.57 7.93 -7.94
CA SER A 171 -4.62 8.22 -9.02
C SER A 171 -3.17 8.13 -8.55
N GLU A 172 -2.86 8.65 -7.37
CA GLU A 172 -1.52 8.54 -6.77
C GLU A 172 -1.12 7.09 -6.55
N ILE A 173 -2.02 6.28 -5.97
CA ILE A 173 -1.82 4.84 -5.76
C ILE A 173 -1.55 4.14 -7.09
N GLY A 174 -2.37 4.40 -8.11
CA GLY A 174 -2.20 3.81 -9.43
C GLY A 174 -0.86 4.17 -10.06
N ALA A 175 -0.48 5.45 -10.01
CA ALA A 175 0.79 5.95 -10.56
C ALA A 175 2.01 5.33 -9.86
N VAL A 176 2.02 5.30 -8.53
CA VAL A 176 3.12 4.72 -7.76
C VAL A 176 3.26 3.23 -8.06
N CYS A 177 2.17 2.46 -7.99
CA CYS A 177 2.22 1.02 -8.23
C CYS A 177 2.64 0.70 -9.65
N HIS A 178 2.06 1.36 -10.64
CA HIS A 178 2.40 1.14 -12.05
C HIS A 178 3.88 1.43 -12.33
N SER A 179 4.36 2.60 -11.93
CA SER A 179 5.75 3.00 -12.16
C SER A 179 6.74 2.09 -11.44
N PHE A 180 6.46 1.76 -10.18
CA PHE A 180 7.33 0.89 -9.39
C PHE A 180 7.44 -0.51 -9.99
N PHE A 181 6.31 -1.17 -10.30
CA PHE A 181 6.35 -2.56 -10.76
C PHE A 181 6.84 -2.70 -12.20
N ASN A 182 6.62 -1.70 -13.06
CA ASN A 182 7.17 -1.71 -14.41
C ASN A 182 8.70 -1.55 -14.38
N SER A 183 9.22 -0.62 -13.61
CA SER A 183 10.67 -0.40 -13.51
C SER A 183 11.38 -1.50 -12.72
N ARG A 184 10.71 -2.17 -11.75
CA ARG A 184 11.30 -3.28 -10.99
C ARG A 184 11.53 -4.54 -11.85
N LYS A 185 10.78 -4.68 -12.95
CA LYS A 185 10.93 -5.83 -13.89
C LYS A 185 12.09 -5.65 -14.87
N ALA A 186 12.52 -4.42 -15.08
CA ALA A 186 13.67 -4.09 -15.91
C ALA A 186 14.96 -4.31 -15.11
#